data_2e64d5ca1c9a047b6ddb6745eefda4c5
#
_entry.id   2e64d5ca1c9a047b6ddb6745eefda4c5
#
_cell.length_a   1.000
_cell.length_b   1.000
_cell.length_c   1.000
_cell.angle_alpha   90.00
_cell.angle_beta   90.00
_cell.angle_gamma   90.00
#
_symmetry.space_group_name_H-M   'P 1'
#
loop_
_entity.id
_entity.type
_entity.pdbx_description
1 polymer ?
#
loop_
_entity_poly.entity_id
_entity_poly.type
_entity_poly.pdbx_seq_one_letter_code
_entity_poly.pdbx_strand_id
1 'polypeptide(L)'
;MRSFPNKYKNVLVCGSDKLSVIVDWTDRNTCILFGDGAGCALLQNDGTDSPDSIIASSLHADGGYTDILRIPAGGSKAPACHETVWNRQHFIYMEGRETFKLAVNAMVSSSEEVLAQAGVSIDQVALVIPHQANMRIIQAVAKRLGVDDEHAFCNIRHYGNTSSASIGIALDEACRTGRIKRGDLVLFTSFGGGLAWGSMLIRY
;
A
#
# COMPACT_ATOMS: atom_id res chain seq x y z
N MET A 1 -11.65 -11.45 12.94
CA MET A 1 -10.82 -10.83 13.99
C MET A 1 -11.64 -9.77 14.70
N ARG A 2 -12.35 -10.13 15.78
CA ARG A 2 -13.12 -9.19 16.61
C ARG A 2 -12.20 -8.64 17.70
N SER A 3 -11.26 -7.81 17.37
CA SER A 3 -10.40 -7.19 18.36
C SER A 3 -10.83 -5.74 18.56
N PHE A 4 -11.30 -5.43 19.75
CA PHE A 4 -11.60 -4.10 20.27
C PHE A 4 -12.86 -3.37 19.78
N PRO A 5 -14.00 -4.02 19.46
CA PRO A 5 -15.16 -3.31 18.93
C PRO A 5 -15.75 -2.24 19.89
N ASN A 6 -15.43 -2.30 21.18
CA ASN A 6 -16.03 -1.42 22.18
C ASN A 6 -15.05 -0.47 22.90
N LYS A 7 -13.76 -0.48 22.54
CA LYS A 7 -12.76 0.35 23.25
C LYS A 7 -12.61 1.74 22.65
N TYR A 8 -12.71 1.86 21.33
CA TYR A 8 -12.52 3.12 20.62
C TYR A 8 -13.73 3.39 19.71
N LYS A 9 -14.30 4.60 19.85
CA LYS A 9 -15.40 5.06 19.02
C LYS A 9 -14.91 5.55 17.65
N ASN A 10 -13.76 6.21 17.64
CA ASN A 10 -13.16 6.76 16.45
C ASN A 10 -11.67 6.37 16.41
N VAL A 11 -11.20 5.91 15.25
CA VAL A 11 -9.79 5.61 14.98
C VAL A 11 -9.38 6.32 13.70
N LEU A 12 -8.42 7.22 13.80
CA LEU A 12 -7.83 7.88 12.65
C LEU A 12 -6.60 7.09 12.19
N VAL A 13 -6.63 6.60 10.96
CA VAL A 13 -5.50 5.92 10.32
C VAL A 13 -4.84 6.91 9.37
N CYS A 14 -3.56 7.22 9.59
CA CYS A 14 -2.81 8.18 8.78
C CYS A 14 -1.60 7.50 8.15
N GLY A 15 -1.40 7.74 6.86
CA GLY A 15 -0.15 7.50 6.15
C GLY A 15 0.44 8.85 5.72
N SER A 16 1.70 9.11 6.05
CA SER A 16 2.36 10.36 5.68
C SER A 16 3.85 10.14 5.51
N ASP A 17 4.34 10.40 4.33
CA ASP A 17 5.76 10.22 3.99
C ASP A 17 6.28 11.39 3.17
N LYS A 18 7.50 11.82 3.53
CA LYS A 18 8.29 12.79 2.77
C LYS A 18 9.50 12.08 2.17
N LEU A 19 9.28 11.36 1.08
CA LEU A 19 10.32 10.55 0.45
C LEU A 19 11.35 11.38 -0.32
N SER A 20 11.01 12.60 -0.72
CA SER A 20 11.91 13.51 -1.44
C SER A 20 13.22 13.80 -0.69
N VAL A 21 13.25 13.64 0.64
CA VAL A 21 14.45 13.89 1.47
C VAL A 21 15.39 12.69 1.53
N ILE A 22 14.91 11.49 1.17
CA ILE A 22 15.70 10.25 1.20
C ILE A 22 15.87 9.62 -0.19
N VAL A 23 15.45 10.30 -1.24
CA VAL A 23 15.68 9.91 -2.64
C VAL A 23 17.01 10.49 -3.10
N ASP A 24 17.83 9.64 -3.74
CA ASP A 24 19.00 10.10 -4.45
C ASP A 24 18.60 10.68 -5.82
N TRP A 25 18.59 12.00 -5.93
CA TRP A 25 18.22 12.71 -7.17
C TRP A 25 19.18 12.46 -8.34
N THR A 26 20.31 11.82 -8.10
CA THR A 26 21.26 11.40 -9.15
C THR A 26 21.04 9.96 -9.61
N ASP A 27 20.27 9.15 -8.84
CA ASP A 27 19.90 7.80 -9.23
C ASP A 27 18.54 7.78 -9.94
N ARG A 28 18.56 7.64 -11.26
CA ARG A 28 17.36 7.61 -12.10
C ARG A 28 16.46 6.38 -11.86
N ASN A 29 16.95 5.33 -11.20
CA ASN A 29 16.14 4.15 -10.91
C ASN A 29 15.15 4.43 -9.78
N THR A 30 15.44 5.38 -8.90
CA THR A 30 14.63 5.71 -7.73
C THR A 30 14.01 7.10 -7.81
N CYS A 31 14.73 8.12 -8.28
CA CYS A 31 14.26 9.50 -8.24
C CYS A 31 12.99 9.80 -9.06
N ILE A 32 12.72 8.98 -10.08
CA ILE A 32 11.53 9.15 -10.94
C ILE A 32 10.27 8.47 -10.37
N LEU A 33 10.40 7.74 -9.26
CA LEU A 33 9.32 6.91 -8.74
C LEU A 33 8.57 7.57 -7.58
N PHE A 34 9.34 8.11 -6.61
CA PHE A 34 8.80 8.48 -5.30
C PHE A 34 8.27 9.92 -5.28
N GLY A 35 7.24 10.13 -4.48
CA GLY A 35 6.63 11.42 -4.19
C GLY A 35 6.33 11.59 -2.70
N ASP A 36 6.04 12.82 -2.30
CA ASP A 36 5.62 13.18 -0.96
C ASP A 36 4.10 13.20 -0.87
N GLY A 37 3.54 12.79 0.26
CA GLY A 37 2.10 12.80 0.44
C GLY A 37 1.66 12.47 1.86
N ALA A 38 0.42 12.83 2.15
CA ALA A 38 -0.29 12.42 3.34
C ALA A 38 -1.74 12.07 2.99
N GLY A 39 -2.24 10.99 3.58
CA GLY A 39 -3.62 10.56 3.45
C GLY A 39 -4.11 9.98 4.77
N CYS A 40 -5.39 10.14 5.07
CA CYS A 40 -5.96 9.56 6.28
C CYS A 40 -7.38 9.04 6.04
N ALA A 41 -7.79 8.07 6.87
CA ALA A 41 -9.14 7.56 6.93
C ALA A 41 -9.63 7.54 8.38
N LEU A 42 -10.86 7.98 8.60
CA LEU A 42 -11.52 7.89 9.89
C LEU A 42 -12.40 6.65 9.92
N LEU A 43 -12.05 5.70 10.79
CA LEU A 43 -12.89 4.55 11.12
C LEU A 43 -13.76 4.91 12.31
N GLN A 44 -15.07 4.76 12.17
CA GLN A 44 -16.03 5.09 13.21
C GLN A 44 -16.83 3.85 13.62
N ASN A 45 -16.88 3.57 14.90
CA ASN A 45 -17.82 2.62 15.47
C ASN A 45 -19.11 3.38 15.82
N ASP A 46 -20.15 3.20 15.04
CA ASP A 46 -21.46 3.84 15.25
C ASP A 46 -22.33 3.09 16.25
N GLY A 47 -21.84 1.98 16.81
CA GLY A 47 -22.56 1.16 17.78
C GLY A 47 -23.66 0.29 17.16
N THR A 48 -23.76 0.25 15.85
CA THR A 48 -24.64 -0.68 15.16
C THR A 48 -23.95 -2.02 14.95
N ASP A 49 -24.71 -3.11 14.97
CA ASP A 49 -24.23 -4.43 14.50
C ASP A 49 -24.18 -4.50 12.97
N SER A 50 -23.88 -3.36 12.33
CA SER A 50 -23.71 -3.31 10.88
C SER A 50 -22.60 -4.26 10.46
N PRO A 51 -22.81 -5.13 9.45
CA PRO A 51 -21.84 -6.16 9.07
C PRO A 51 -20.55 -5.61 8.43
N ASP A 52 -20.11 -4.38 8.77
CA ASP A 52 -19.64 -3.62 7.71
C ASP A 52 -18.40 -2.90 7.78
N SER A 53 -17.64 -2.36 7.66
CA SER A 53 -16.48 -1.65 7.21
C SER A 53 -15.33 -2.61 6.86
N ILE A 54 -14.76 -3.32 7.83
CA ILE A 54 -13.67 -4.27 7.57
C ILE A 54 -14.23 -5.69 7.58
N ILE A 55 -14.32 -6.30 6.39
CA ILE A 55 -14.86 -7.65 6.23
C ILE A 55 -13.78 -8.70 6.51
N ALA A 56 -12.61 -8.54 5.89
CA ALA A 56 -11.47 -9.42 6.05
C ALA A 56 -10.16 -8.67 5.85
N SER A 57 -9.09 -9.16 6.45
CA SER A 57 -7.74 -8.61 6.26
C SER A 57 -6.67 -9.67 6.46
N SER A 58 -5.57 -9.56 5.72
CA SER A 58 -4.36 -10.36 5.92
C SER A 58 -3.13 -9.47 5.96
N LEU A 59 -2.17 -9.82 6.82
CA LEU A 59 -0.90 -9.12 6.98
C LEU A 59 0.22 -10.14 7.05
N HIS A 60 1.28 -9.91 6.29
CA HIS A 60 2.43 -10.79 6.18
C HIS A 60 3.73 -10.01 6.25
N ALA A 61 4.81 -10.66 6.63
CA ALA A 61 6.15 -10.12 6.59
C ALA A 61 7.18 -11.22 6.32
N ASP A 62 8.24 -10.87 5.61
CA ASP A 62 9.40 -11.73 5.38
C ASP A 62 10.69 -10.92 5.50
N GLY A 63 11.40 -11.13 6.59
CA GLY A 63 12.71 -10.49 6.86
C GLY A 63 13.88 -11.07 6.05
N GLY A 64 13.67 -12.11 5.26
CA GLY A 64 14.72 -12.69 4.39
C GLY A 64 15.12 -11.79 3.23
N TYR A 65 14.34 -10.76 2.92
CA TYR A 65 14.54 -9.85 1.80
C TYR A 65 14.89 -8.41 2.21
N THR A 66 15.42 -8.19 3.39
CA THR A 66 15.72 -6.83 3.91
C THR A 66 16.70 -6.04 3.03
N ASP A 67 17.48 -6.72 2.20
CA ASP A 67 18.51 -6.08 1.40
C ASP A 67 18.03 -5.49 0.07
N ILE A 68 16.83 -5.85 -0.40
CA ILE A 68 16.35 -5.42 -1.73
C ILE A 68 15.65 -4.07 -1.75
N LEU A 69 15.12 -3.61 -0.61
CA LEU A 69 14.45 -2.30 -0.46
C LEU A 69 14.74 -1.74 0.93
N ARG A 70 15.68 -0.81 1.02
CA ARG A 70 16.16 -0.28 2.31
C ARG A 70 16.83 1.09 2.17
N ILE A 71 17.13 1.70 3.30
CA ILE A 71 18.15 2.75 3.43
C ILE A 71 19.37 2.09 4.10
N PRO A 72 20.54 2.00 3.42
CA PRO A 72 21.67 1.20 3.90
C PRO A 72 22.27 1.67 5.23
N ALA A 73 22.27 2.99 5.49
CA ALA A 73 22.86 3.56 6.72
C ALA A 73 21.95 4.63 7.34
N GLY A 74 22.29 5.05 8.57
CA GLY A 74 21.52 6.00 9.37
C GLY A 74 20.76 5.36 10.54
N GLY A 75 20.72 4.02 10.58
CA GLY A 75 20.13 3.25 11.68
C GLY A 75 21.20 2.66 12.62
N SER A 76 20.76 1.89 13.61
CA SER A 76 21.64 1.29 14.63
C SER A 76 22.67 0.29 14.05
N LYS A 77 22.32 -0.42 12.95
CA LYS A 77 23.22 -1.35 12.28
C LYS A 77 24.41 -0.65 11.61
N ALA A 78 24.18 0.52 11.05
CA ALA A 78 25.19 1.35 10.37
C ALA A 78 24.90 2.83 10.70
N PRO A 79 25.38 3.34 11.85
CA PRO A 79 25.17 4.73 12.24
C PRO A 79 25.76 5.72 11.22
N ALA A 80 25.23 6.92 11.19
CA ALA A 80 25.72 7.98 10.31
C ALA A 80 27.17 8.33 10.67
N CYS A 81 28.05 8.36 9.67
CA CYS A 81 29.43 8.81 9.78
C CYS A 81 29.89 9.41 8.45
N HIS A 82 31.10 10.01 8.42
CA HIS A 82 31.63 10.63 7.20
C HIS A 82 31.66 9.66 6.02
N GLU A 83 32.03 8.39 6.26
CA GLU A 83 32.12 7.37 5.22
C GLU A 83 30.74 7.01 4.66
N THR A 84 29.73 6.80 5.52
CA THR A 84 28.37 6.46 5.06
C THR A 84 27.70 7.61 4.31
N VAL A 85 28.01 8.86 4.69
CA VAL A 85 27.54 10.06 3.97
C VAL A 85 28.25 10.17 2.62
N TRP A 86 29.57 10.01 2.60
CA TRP A 86 30.36 10.09 1.38
C TRP A 86 29.94 9.02 0.37
N ASN A 87 29.67 7.80 0.84
CA ASN A 87 29.22 6.67 0.04
C ASN A 87 27.71 6.73 -0.28
N ARG A 88 27.03 7.82 0.05
CA ARG A 88 25.62 8.05 -0.27
C ARG A 88 24.66 6.96 0.27
N GLN A 89 24.97 6.36 1.41
CA GLN A 89 24.23 5.24 1.99
C GLN A 89 22.97 5.67 2.75
N HIS A 90 22.62 6.96 2.75
CA HIS A 90 21.45 7.52 3.43
C HIS A 90 20.26 7.71 2.49
N PHE A 91 20.33 7.18 1.28
CA PHE A 91 19.25 7.23 0.30
C PHE A 91 18.61 5.85 0.11
N ILE A 92 17.39 5.85 -0.42
CA ILE A 92 16.67 4.62 -0.75
C ILE A 92 17.47 3.83 -1.79
N TYR A 93 17.76 2.60 -1.44
CA TYR A 93 18.27 1.58 -2.34
C TYR A 93 17.15 0.59 -2.69
N MET A 94 17.01 0.25 -3.98
CA MET A 94 15.99 -0.67 -4.44
C MET A 94 16.49 -1.55 -5.58
N GLU A 95 16.36 -2.85 -5.42
CA GLU A 95 16.52 -3.84 -6.48
C GLU A 95 15.22 -3.98 -7.28
N GLY A 96 15.02 -3.11 -8.27
CA GLY A 96 13.74 -2.93 -8.93
C GLY A 96 13.13 -4.19 -9.55
N ARG A 97 13.95 -5.07 -10.13
CA ARG A 97 13.47 -6.31 -10.77
C ARG A 97 12.94 -7.32 -9.76
N GLU A 98 13.68 -7.53 -8.67
CA GLU A 98 13.29 -8.48 -7.63
C GLU A 98 12.10 -7.92 -6.82
N THR A 99 12.16 -6.64 -6.47
CA THR A 99 11.06 -5.93 -5.82
C THR A 99 9.76 -6.05 -6.62
N PHE A 100 9.82 -5.85 -7.95
CA PHE A 100 8.65 -6.00 -8.82
C PHE A 100 8.03 -7.40 -8.72
N LYS A 101 8.85 -8.45 -8.85
CA LYS A 101 8.38 -9.83 -8.84
C LYS A 101 7.74 -10.21 -7.50
N LEU A 102 8.41 -9.86 -6.41
CA LEU A 102 7.90 -10.15 -5.06
C LEU A 102 6.64 -9.34 -4.74
N ALA A 103 6.60 -8.06 -5.11
CA ALA A 103 5.43 -7.21 -4.90
C ALA A 103 4.19 -7.77 -5.59
N VAL A 104 4.28 -8.11 -6.88
CA VAL A 104 3.14 -8.65 -7.63
C VAL A 104 2.65 -9.97 -7.01
N ASN A 105 3.56 -10.88 -6.65
CA ASN A 105 3.19 -12.15 -6.05
C ASN A 105 2.51 -11.95 -4.68
N ALA A 106 3.09 -11.14 -3.83
CA ALA A 106 2.62 -10.89 -2.47
C ALA A 106 1.24 -10.19 -2.46
N MET A 107 1.08 -9.16 -3.28
CA MET A 107 -0.18 -8.41 -3.37
C MET A 107 -1.31 -9.29 -3.92
N VAL A 108 -1.05 -10.11 -4.93
CA VAL A 108 -2.06 -11.04 -5.47
C VAL A 108 -2.42 -12.10 -4.43
N SER A 109 -1.42 -12.77 -3.84
CA SER A 109 -1.66 -13.83 -2.87
C SER A 109 -2.45 -13.35 -1.65
N SER A 110 -2.11 -12.19 -1.08
CA SER A 110 -2.86 -11.62 0.06
C SER A 110 -4.27 -11.17 -0.33
N SER A 111 -4.47 -10.72 -1.58
CA SER A 111 -5.81 -10.37 -2.10
C SER A 111 -6.70 -11.61 -2.24
N GLU A 112 -6.17 -12.68 -2.84
CA GLU A 112 -6.88 -13.97 -2.97
C GLU A 112 -7.24 -14.56 -1.59
N GLU A 113 -6.31 -14.48 -0.63
CA GLU A 113 -6.54 -14.91 0.75
C GLU A 113 -7.70 -14.15 1.40
N VAL A 114 -7.72 -12.84 1.31
CA VAL A 114 -8.77 -11.98 1.89
C VAL A 114 -10.13 -12.24 1.23
N LEU A 115 -10.16 -12.40 -0.10
CA LEU A 115 -11.39 -12.74 -0.82
C LEU A 115 -11.93 -14.11 -0.41
N ALA A 116 -11.05 -15.11 -0.27
CA ALA A 116 -11.42 -16.43 0.22
C ALA A 116 -11.94 -16.40 1.67
N GLN A 117 -11.28 -15.65 2.58
CA GLN A 117 -11.75 -15.47 3.96
C GLN A 117 -13.14 -14.82 4.02
N ALA A 118 -13.42 -13.90 3.12
CA ALA A 118 -14.71 -13.20 3.03
C ALA A 118 -15.80 -14.02 2.31
N GLY A 119 -15.45 -15.08 1.59
CA GLY A 119 -16.36 -15.80 0.71
C GLY A 119 -16.85 -14.95 -0.48
N VAL A 120 -16.03 -14.00 -0.93
CA VAL A 120 -16.33 -13.03 -1.99
C VAL A 120 -15.49 -13.35 -3.22
N SER A 121 -16.12 -13.35 -4.41
CA SER A 121 -15.38 -13.41 -5.67
C SER A 121 -14.90 -12.03 -6.11
N ILE A 122 -13.86 -11.98 -6.93
CA ILE A 122 -13.30 -10.72 -7.42
C ILE A 122 -14.34 -9.90 -8.22
N ASP A 123 -15.25 -10.55 -8.93
CA ASP A 123 -16.29 -9.90 -9.72
C ASP A 123 -17.31 -9.12 -8.88
N GLN A 124 -17.36 -9.38 -7.58
CA GLN A 124 -18.21 -8.66 -6.63
C GLN A 124 -17.52 -7.41 -6.06
N VAL A 125 -16.22 -7.25 -6.31
CA VAL A 125 -15.44 -6.10 -5.85
C VAL A 125 -15.64 -4.94 -6.81
N ALA A 126 -16.20 -3.84 -6.32
CA ALA A 126 -16.46 -2.66 -7.14
C ALA A 126 -15.18 -1.93 -7.54
N LEU A 127 -14.17 -1.92 -6.67
CA LEU A 127 -12.89 -1.27 -6.95
C LEU A 127 -11.75 -1.93 -6.18
N VAL A 128 -10.65 -2.18 -6.88
CA VAL A 128 -9.36 -2.54 -6.28
C VAL A 128 -8.51 -1.28 -6.18
N ILE A 129 -8.03 -0.96 -4.98
CA ILE A 129 -7.13 0.16 -4.72
C ILE A 129 -5.78 -0.40 -4.27
N PRO A 130 -4.85 -0.66 -5.19
CA PRO A 130 -3.51 -1.09 -4.84
C PRO A 130 -2.66 0.07 -4.33
N HIS A 131 -1.66 -0.22 -3.52
CA HIS A 131 -0.57 0.71 -3.26
C HIS A 131 0.00 1.25 -4.58
N GLN A 132 0.12 2.55 -4.68
CA GLN A 132 0.57 3.24 -5.90
C GLN A 132 2.10 3.21 -6.00
N ALA A 133 2.66 1.99 -6.08
CA ALA A 133 4.10 1.77 -6.11
C ALA A 133 4.71 2.15 -7.46
N ASN A 134 4.11 1.65 -8.54
CA ASN A 134 4.56 1.83 -9.92
C ASN A 134 3.47 1.29 -10.86
N MET A 135 3.26 1.95 -11.98
CA MET A 135 2.23 1.61 -12.95
C MET A 135 2.29 0.13 -13.38
N ARG A 136 3.50 -0.39 -13.60
CA ARG A 136 3.68 -1.78 -14.04
C ARG A 136 3.24 -2.79 -12.98
N ILE A 137 3.49 -2.51 -11.69
CA ILE A 137 3.04 -3.36 -10.58
C ILE A 137 1.52 -3.32 -10.51
N ILE A 138 0.89 -2.14 -10.55
CA ILE A 138 -0.56 -1.97 -10.52
C ILE A 138 -1.21 -2.79 -11.63
N GLN A 139 -0.75 -2.64 -12.87
CA GLN A 139 -1.27 -3.37 -14.01
C GLN A 139 -1.06 -4.89 -13.92
N ALA A 140 0.10 -5.33 -13.41
CA ALA A 140 0.38 -6.75 -13.26
C ALA A 140 -0.49 -7.39 -12.17
N VAL A 141 -0.74 -6.69 -11.07
CA VAL A 141 -1.64 -7.13 -10.00
C VAL A 141 -3.07 -7.20 -10.53
N ALA A 142 -3.58 -6.15 -11.16
CA ALA A 142 -4.92 -6.11 -11.76
C ALA A 142 -5.14 -7.26 -12.73
N LYS A 143 -4.21 -7.44 -13.68
CA LYS A 143 -4.27 -8.52 -14.67
C LYS A 143 -4.32 -9.91 -14.01
N ARG A 144 -3.52 -10.15 -12.98
CA ARG A 144 -3.49 -11.46 -12.31
C ARG A 144 -4.72 -11.72 -11.46
N LEU A 145 -5.33 -10.68 -10.91
CA LEU A 145 -6.62 -10.78 -10.21
C LEU A 145 -7.81 -10.87 -11.17
N GLY A 146 -7.61 -10.70 -12.46
CA GLY A 146 -8.68 -10.69 -13.46
C GLY A 146 -9.48 -9.40 -13.48
N VAL A 147 -8.89 -8.30 -13.02
CA VAL A 147 -9.52 -6.98 -12.92
C VAL A 147 -9.07 -6.12 -14.10
N ASP A 148 -10.01 -5.45 -14.74
CA ASP A 148 -9.72 -4.49 -15.80
C ASP A 148 -9.24 -3.12 -15.26
N ASP A 149 -8.82 -2.24 -16.17
CA ASP A 149 -8.29 -0.91 -15.81
C ASP A 149 -9.36 0.02 -15.20
N GLU A 150 -10.65 -0.25 -15.45
CA GLU A 150 -11.73 0.54 -14.86
C GLU A 150 -11.97 0.16 -13.40
N HIS A 151 -11.75 -1.08 -13.02
CA HIS A 151 -11.92 -1.59 -11.66
C HIS A 151 -10.62 -1.61 -10.83
N ALA A 152 -9.48 -1.21 -11.41
CA ALA A 152 -8.22 -0.99 -10.71
C ALA A 152 -7.89 0.50 -10.62
N PHE A 153 -7.96 1.07 -9.41
CA PHE A 153 -7.70 2.50 -9.24
C PHE A 153 -6.23 2.85 -9.42
N CYS A 154 -5.97 3.89 -10.19
CA CYS A 154 -4.61 4.33 -10.47
C CYS A 154 -4.52 5.85 -10.60
N ASN A 155 -3.80 6.50 -9.67
CA ASN A 155 -3.50 7.93 -9.70
C ASN A 155 -2.00 8.25 -9.62
N ILE A 156 -1.16 7.25 -9.73
CA ILE A 156 0.31 7.36 -9.63
C ILE A 156 0.90 8.41 -10.57
N ARG A 157 0.26 8.68 -11.70
CA ARG A 157 0.72 9.69 -12.67
C ARG A 157 0.74 11.10 -12.09
N HIS A 158 -0.08 11.37 -11.08
CA HIS A 158 -0.23 12.68 -10.47
C HIS A 158 0.64 12.84 -9.23
N TYR A 159 0.85 11.76 -8.47
CA TYR A 159 1.46 11.83 -7.13
C TYR A 159 2.77 11.05 -7.02
N GLY A 160 3.05 10.14 -7.95
CA GLY A 160 4.15 9.19 -7.79
C GLY A 160 3.84 8.16 -6.69
N ASN A 161 4.88 7.47 -6.24
CA ASN A 161 4.82 6.58 -5.09
C ASN A 161 4.98 7.37 -3.80
N THR A 162 3.88 7.65 -3.13
CA THR A 162 3.82 8.38 -1.84
C THR A 162 3.84 7.42 -0.64
N SER A 163 4.39 6.19 -0.81
CA SER A 163 4.51 5.19 0.26
C SER A 163 3.19 4.93 0.99
N SER A 164 3.19 5.04 2.33
CA SER A 164 2.02 4.77 3.17
C SER A 164 0.81 5.67 2.88
N ALA A 165 1.04 6.87 2.35
CA ALA A 165 -0.02 7.82 2.01
C ALA A 165 -0.83 7.39 0.77
N SER A 166 -0.26 6.55 -0.10
CA SER A 166 -0.79 6.31 -1.44
C SER A 166 -2.21 5.74 -1.47
N ILE A 167 -2.51 4.79 -0.59
CA ILE A 167 -3.87 4.20 -0.50
C ILE A 167 -4.87 5.23 0.05
N GLY A 168 -4.49 6.02 1.07
CA GLY A 168 -5.35 7.06 1.61
C GLY A 168 -5.71 8.14 0.59
N ILE A 169 -4.72 8.59 -0.20
CA ILE A 169 -4.93 9.56 -1.30
C ILE A 169 -5.81 8.94 -2.40
N ALA A 170 -5.54 7.69 -2.79
CA ALA A 170 -6.31 6.99 -3.80
C ALA A 170 -7.78 6.76 -3.37
N LEU A 171 -8.00 6.42 -2.10
CA LEU A 171 -9.33 6.27 -1.53
C LEU A 171 -10.11 7.58 -1.55
N ASP A 172 -9.52 8.69 -1.08
CA ASP A 172 -10.16 10.01 -1.08
C ASP A 172 -10.55 10.43 -2.51
N GLU A 173 -9.65 10.26 -3.47
CA GLU A 173 -9.92 10.58 -4.86
C GLU A 173 -11.00 9.67 -5.46
N ALA A 174 -10.98 8.37 -5.19
CA ALA A 174 -12.04 7.45 -5.62
C ALA A 174 -13.41 7.83 -5.05
N CYS A 175 -13.47 8.25 -3.78
CA CYS A 175 -14.70 8.76 -3.17
C CYS A 175 -15.20 10.04 -3.86
N ARG A 176 -14.33 11.03 -4.01
CA ARG A 176 -14.68 12.34 -4.58
C ARG A 176 -15.10 12.28 -6.05
N THR A 177 -14.52 11.35 -6.79
CA THR A 177 -14.84 11.15 -8.21
C THR A 177 -16.00 10.21 -8.44
N GLY A 178 -16.62 9.68 -7.37
CA GLY A 178 -17.77 8.78 -7.45
C GLY A 178 -17.45 7.39 -8.00
N ARG A 179 -16.17 6.98 -7.94
CA ARG A 179 -15.72 5.64 -8.36
C ARG A 179 -16.17 4.56 -7.39
N ILE A 180 -16.47 4.94 -6.16
CA ILE A 180 -17.05 4.08 -5.13
C ILE A 180 -18.26 4.75 -4.50
N LYS A 181 -19.24 3.94 -4.09
CA LYS A 181 -20.48 4.37 -3.47
C LYS A 181 -20.72 3.58 -2.19
N ARG A 182 -21.54 4.11 -1.30
CA ARG A 182 -21.94 3.40 -0.07
C ARG A 182 -22.51 2.02 -0.38
N GLY A 183 -21.98 1.00 0.27
CA GLY A 183 -22.32 -0.40 0.07
C GLY A 183 -21.37 -1.16 -0.85
N ASP A 184 -20.52 -0.48 -1.61
CA ASP A 184 -19.55 -1.11 -2.50
C ASP A 184 -18.48 -1.89 -1.74
N LEU A 185 -18.07 -3.01 -2.30
CA LEU A 185 -16.90 -3.76 -1.83
C LEU A 185 -15.65 -3.16 -2.44
N VAL A 186 -14.69 -2.79 -1.59
CA VAL A 186 -13.41 -2.21 -1.99
C VAL A 186 -12.27 -3.07 -1.44
N LEU A 187 -11.37 -3.49 -2.32
CA LEU A 187 -10.20 -4.27 -1.98
C LEU A 187 -8.95 -3.40 -1.99
N PHE A 188 -8.28 -3.29 -0.85
CA PHE A 188 -6.96 -2.70 -0.73
C PHE A 188 -5.89 -3.78 -0.76
N THR A 189 -4.75 -3.49 -1.41
CA THR A 189 -3.58 -4.37 -1.37
C THR A 189 -2.30 -3.55 -1.40
N SER A 190 -1.33 -3.92 -0.59
CA SER A 190 -0.09 -3.17 -0.40
C SER A 190 1.11 -4.08 -0.23
N PHE A 191 2.28 -3.53 -0.56
CA PHE A 191 3.58 -4.14 -0.38
C PHE A 191 4.63 -3.06 -0.12
N GLY A 192 5.60 -3.34 0.73
CA GLY A 192 6.67 -2.39 1.07
C GLY A 192 7.91 -3.05 1.65
N GLY A 193 8.86 -2.19 2.02
CA GLY A 193 10.10 -2.62 2.67
C GLY A 193 9.82 -3.40 3.96
N GLY A 194 10.64 -4.40 4.16
CA GLY A 194 10.50 -5.29 5.29
C GLY A 194 11.05 -6.68 4.93
N LEU A 195 10.54 -7.42 3.96
CA LEU A 195 9.30 -7.06 3.24
C LEU A 195 8.07 -7.22 4.13
N ALA A 196 7.11 -6.37 3.90
CA ALA A 196 5.80 -6.49 4.52
C ALA A 196 4.71 -6.25 3.45
N TRP A 197 3.62 -7.01 3.53
CA TRP A 197 2.49 -6.87 2.62
C TRP A 197 1.19 -7.25 3.28
N GLY A 198 0.10 -6.88 2.66
CA GLY A 198 -1.22 -7.25 3.12
C GLY A 198 -2.32 -6.73 2.24
N SER A 199 -3.51 -7.27 2.47
CA SER A 199 -4.72 -6.85 1.79
C SER A 199 -5.87 -6.72 2.79
N MET A 200 -6.86 -5.94 2.42
CA MET A 200 -8.05 -5.69 3.23
C MET A 200 -9.26 -5.52 2.31
N LEU A 201 -10.34 -6.21 2.64
CA LEU A 201 -11.64 -6.02 2.00
C LEU A 201 -12.55 -5.25 2.94
N ILE A 202 -13.10 -4.18 2.45
CA ILE A 202 -14.09 -3.38 3.19
C ILE A 202 -15.42 -3.31 2.43
N ARG A 203 -16.48 -2.99 3.15
CA ARG A 203 -17.69 -2.40 2.59
C ARG A 203 -17.66 -0.90 2.88
N TYR A 204 -17.70 -0.12 1.81
CA TYR A 204 -17.60 1.35 1.90
C TYR A 204 -18.89 2.02 2.36
#